data_c9d97ffb9faabfee3a815881cf30e767
#
_entry.id   c9d97ffb9faabfee3a815881cf30e767
#
_cell.length_a   1.000
_cell.length_b   1.000
_cell.length_c   1.000
_cell.angle_alpha   90.00
_cell.angle_beta   90.00
_cell.angle_gamma   90.00
#
_symmetry.space_group_name_H-M   'P 1'
#
loop_
_entity.id
_entity.type
_entity.pdbx_description
1 polymer ?
#
loop_
_entity_poly.entity_id
_entity_poly.type
_entity_poly.pdbx_seq_one_letter_code
_entity_poly.pdbx_strand_id
1 'polypeptide(L)'
;MNAQLIESDDEHHWVLLDHRVTQLVIDRSSIRIQTWSLDGSADIRLAAAFTMQLASGATRHVEPADTERLAPCLALVGLGVRSVTVTRNGTLTLAFSDGSSISASPDVRRSSWDVQGGGILEGMAYAGEPGIELW
;
A
#
# COMPACT_ATOMS: atom_id res chain seq x y z
N MET A 1 -5.89 10.58 -17.73
CA MET A 1 -6.02 10.62 -16.26
C MET A 1 -5.56 9.28 -15.70
N ASN A 2 -4.62 9.31 -14.77
CA ASN A 2 -3.97 8.10 -14.27
C ASN A 2 -4.42 7.66 -12.89
N ALA A 3 -5.40 8.35 -12.31
CA ALA A 3 -5.98 7.98 -11.04
C ALA A 3 -7.46 8.31 -11.03
N GLN A 4 -8.24 7.44 -10.42
CA GLN A 4 -9.66 7.63 -10.24
C GLN A 4 -10.01 7.20 -8.82
N LEU A 5 -10.63 8.09 -8.06
CA LEU A 5 -11.16 7.78 -6.75
C LEU A 5 -12.60 7.29 -6.87
N ILE A 6 -12.86 6.12 -6.31
CA ILE A 6 -14.20 5.55 -6.17
C ILE A 6 -14.50 5.47 -4.68
N GLU A 7 -15.52 6.16 -4.24
CA GLU A 7 -15.91 6.19 -2.84
C GLU A 7 -17.20 5.41 -2.62
N SER A 8 -17.25 4.69 -1.51
CA SER A 8 -18.47 4.07 -1.00
C SER A 8 -18.55 4.31 0.52
N ASP A 9 -19.61 3.83 1.17
CA ASP A 9 -19.75 3.97 2.62
C ASP A 9 -18.65 3.23 3.39
N ASP A 10 -18.09 2.17 2.79
CA ASP A 10 -17.15 1.26 3.45
C ASP A 10 -15.71 1.38 2.98
N GLU A 11 -15.46 2.02 1.84
CA GLU A 11 -14.09 2.09 1.31
C GLU A 11 -13.83 3.28 0.40
N HIS A 12 -12.57 3.67 0.36
CA HIS A 12 -12.02 4.52 -0.68
C HIS A 12 -11.11 3.69 -1.56
N HIS A 13 -11.32 3.76 -2.86
CA HIS A 13 -10.60 2.94 -3.83
C HIS A 13 -10.04 3.82 -4.93
N TRP A 14 -8.72 3.89 -5.04
CA TRP A 14 -8.03 4.59 -6.13
C TRP A 14 -7.61 3.59 -7.19
N VAL A 15 -8.09 3.80 -8.40
CA VAL A 15 -7.59 3.09 -9.57
C VAL A 15 -6.41 3.89 -10.12
N LEU A 16 -5.23 3.30 -10.09
CA LEU A 16 -3.99 3.95 -10.51
C LEU A 16 -3.56 3.39 -11.86
N LEU A 17 -3.70 4.21 -12.92
CA LEU A 17 -3.26 3.84 -14.25
C LEU A 17 -1.82 4.35 -14.45
N ASP A 18 -0.97 3.52 -15.04
CA ASP A 18 0.42 3.84 -15.37
C ASP A 18 1.31 4.22 -14.18
N HIS A 19 0.86 3.97 -12.94
CA HIS A 19 1.72 4.06 -11.77
C HIS A 19 2.61 2.82 -11.69
N ARG A 20 3.89 3.05 -11.40
CA ARG A 20 4.86 1.96 -11.22
C ARG A 20 5.56 2.09 -9.89
N VAL A 21 5.87 0.97 -9.28
CA VAL A 21 6.75 0.93 -8.12
C VAL A 21 8.15 1.26 -8.61
N THR A 22 8.68 2.39 -8.18
CA THR A 22 10.00 2.86 -8.60
C THR A 22 11.07 2.58 -7.56
N GLN A 23 10.68 2.45 -6.30
CA GLN A 23 11.65 2.31 -5.22
C GLN A 23 11.01 1.64 -4.01
N LEU A 24 11.79 0.81 -3.34
CA LEU A 24 11.49 0.33 -1.99
C LEU A 24 12.51 0.95 -1.04
N VAL A 25 12.04 1.48 0.08
CA VAL A 25 12.89 2.00 1.14
C VAL A 25 12.70 1.15 2.37
N ILE A 26 13.74 0.45 2.79
CA ILE A 26 13.69 -0.46 3.92
C ILE A 26 14.47 0.18 5.06
N ASP A 27 13.80 0.37 6.19
CA ASP A 27 14.44 0.80 7.41
C ASP A 27 14.26 -0.26 8.49
N ARG A 28 14.64 0.08 9.74
CA ARG A 28 14.68 -0.86 10.84
C ARG A 28 13.33 -1.49 11.16
N SER A 29 12.23 -0.77 10.94
CA SER A 29 10.90 -1.18 11.41
C SER A 29 9.80 -0.98 10.38
N SER A 30 10.12 -0.51 9.18
CA SER A 30 9.13 -0.29 8.14
C SER A 30 9.69 -0.53 6.75
N ILE A 31 8.78 -0.73 5.81
CA ILE A 31 9.09 -0.72 4.38
C ILE A 31 8.20 0.33 3.72
N ARG A 32 8.78 1.13 2.82
CA ARG A 32 8.07 2.12 2.04
C ARG A 32 8.08 1.70 0.58
N ILE A 33 6.91 1.73 -0.03
CA ILE A 33 6.72 1.45 -1.45
C ILE A 33 6.44 2.79 -2.10
N GLN A 34 7.34 3.22 -2.96
CA GLN A 34 7.21 4.49 -3.66
C GLN A 34 6.83 4.24 -5.11
N THR A 35 5.78 4.92 -5.55
CA THR A 35 5.27 4.81 -6.91
C THR A 35 5.33 6.15 -7.60
N TRP A 36 5.39 6.10 -8.94
CA TRP A 36 5.45 7.31 -9.73
C TRP A 36 4.73 7.12 -11.07
N SER A 37 4.11 8.19 -11.53
CA SER A 37 3.62 8.37 -12.90
C SER A 37 3.79 9.83 -13.30
N LEU A 38 3.49 10.16 -14.54
CA LEU A 38 3.54 11.55 -15.01
C LEU A 38 2.56 12.46 -14.27
N ASP A 39 1.47 11.92 -13.73
CA ASP A 39 0.42 12.70 -13.11
C ASP A 39 0.51 12.75 -11.59
N GLY A 40 1.35 11.92 -10.98
CA GLY A 40 1.46 11.92 -9.53
C GLY A 40 2.34 10.83 -9.00
N SER A 41 2.45 10.80 -7.68
CA SER A 41 3.24 9.82 -6.96
C SER A 41 2.50 9.38 -5.70
N ALA A 42 2.89 8.23 -5.17
CA ALA A 42 2.41 7.76 -3.87
C ALA A 42 3.58 7.21 -3.06
N ASP A 43 3.50 7.39 -1.75
CA ASP A 43 4.43 6.84 -0.77
C ASP A 43 3.62 6.04 0.24
N ILE A 44 3.82 4.73 0.26
CA ILE A 44 3.05 3.81 1.08
C ILE A 44 4.01 3.17 2.09
N ARG A 45 3.81 3.49 3.36
CA ARG A 45 4.63 2.95 4.44
C ARG A 45 3.88 1.84 5.16
N LEU A 46 4.55 0.71 5.36
CA LEU A 46 4.05 -0.45 6.11
C LEU A 46 4.95 -0.63 7.33
N ALA A 47 4.40 -0.41 8.52
CA ALA A 47 5.16 -0.40 9.77
C ALA A 47 4.75 -1.51 10.74
N ALA A 48 3.85 -2.38 10.33
CA ALA A 48 3.43 -3.56 11.07
C ALA A 48 3.29 -4.74 10.11
N ALA A 49 3.11 -5.93 10.65
CA ALA A 49 2.96 -7.13 9.85
C ALA A 49 1.83 -6.99 8.82
N PHE A 50 2.06 -7.45 7.62
CA PHE A 50 1.08 -7.47 6.56
C PHE A 50 1.10 -8.81 5.82
N THR A 51 0.07 -9.07 5.05
CA THR A 51 -0.03 -10.28 4.24
C THR A 51 0.21 -9.94 2.78
N MET A 52 1.05 -10.71 2.12
CA MET A 52 1.31 -10.59 0.69
C MET A 52 0.82 -11.84 -0.02
N GLN A 53 -0.02 -11.66 -1.03
CA GLN A 53 -0.41 -12.72 -1.93
C GLN A 53 0.42 -12.60 -3.20
N LEU A 54 1.21 -13.64 -3.48
CA LEU A 54 2.09 -13.67 -4.66
C LEU A 54 1.28 -13.93 -5.93
N ALA A 55 1.86 -13.59 -7.08
CA ALA A 55 1.23 -13.87 -8.38
C ALA A 55 0.90 -15.35 -8.58
N SER A 56 1.66 -16.26 -7.94
CA SER A 56 1.40 -17.69 -7.95
C SER A 56 0.17 -18.12 -7.14
N GLY A 57 -0.40 -17.21 -6.33
CA GLY A 57 -1.46 -17.51 -5.39
C GLY A 57 -0.98 -17.86 -3.99
N ALA A 58 0.33 -18.05 -3.80
CA ALA A 58 0.89 -18.32 -2.48
C ALA A 58 0.78 -17.09 -1.57
N THR A 59 0.53 -17.32 -0.28
CA THR A 59 0.41 -16.27 0.73
C THR A 59 1.66 -16.24 1.60
N ARG A 60 2.13 -15.04 1.92
CA ARG A 60 3.26 -14.80 2.81
C ARG A 60 2.86 -13.78 3.87
N HIS A 61 3.22 -14.07 5.13
CA HIS A 61 3.18 -13.08 6.19
C HIS A 61 4.52 -12.38 6.25
N VAL A 62 4.48 -11.05 6.22
CA VAL A 62 5.69 -10.24 6.19
C VAL A 62 5.70 -9.34 7.42
N GLU A 63 6.78 -9.41 8.17
CA GLU A 63 7.04 -8.51 9.30
C GLU A 63 8.17 -7.56 8.92
N PRO A 64 7.88 -6.24 8.79
CA PRO A 64 8.90 -5.29 8.34
C PRO A 64 10.15 -5.24 9.22
N ALA A 65 10.02 -5.53 10.53
CA ALA A 65 11.16 -5.56 11.43
C ALA A 65 12.06 -6.79 11.22
N ASP A 66 11.58 -7.81 10.51
CA ASP A 66 12.34 -9.00 10.15
C ASP A 66 12.78 -8.90 8.69
N THR A 67 13.96 -8.34 8.47
CA THR A 67 14.46 -8.06 7.13
C THR A 67 14.64 -9.32 6.28
N GLU A 68 14.81 -10.49 6.88
CA GLU A 68 14.91 -11.76 6.13
C GLU A 68 13.60 -12.12 5.43
N ARG A 69 12.46 -11.64 5.94
CA ARG A 69 11.15 -11.92 5.38
C ARG A 69 10.73 -10.93 4.30
N LEU A 70 11.55 -9.92 4.02
CA LEU A 70 11.22 -8.89 3.02
C LEU A 70 11.53 -9.32 1.59
N ALA A 71 12.21 -10.44 1.38
CA ALA A 71 12.61 -10.87 0.04
C ALA A 71 11.45 -10.89 -0.98
N PRO A 72 10.23 -11.36 -0.67
CA PRO A 72 9.14 -11.31 -1.63
C PRO A 72 8.79 -9.90 -2.11
N CYS A 73 9.06 -8.88 -1.29
CA CYS A 73 8.75 -7.50 -1.65
C CYS A 73 9.69 -6.96 -2.73
N LEU A 74 10.88 -7.53 -2.89
CA LEU A 74 11.84 -7.06 -3.88
C LEU A 74 11.31 -7.20 -5.31
N ALA A 75 10.42 -8.15 -5.56
CA ALA A 75 9.80 -8.35 -6.86
C ALA A 75 8.81 -7.25 -7.23
N LEU A 76 8.42 -6.38 -6.28
CA LEU A 76 7.46 -5.31 -6.54
C LEU A 76 8.05 -4.18 -7.38
N VAL A 77 9.37 -3.97 -7.33
CA VAL A 77 10.02 -2.89 -8.08
C VAL A 77 9.82 -3.13 -9.58
N GLY A 78 9.29 -2.12 -10.25
CA GLY A 78 8.99 -2.19 -11.68
C GLY A 78 7.58 -2.63 -12.01
N LEU A 79 6.82 -3.19 -11.04
CA LEU A 79 5.43 -3.55 -11.28
C LEU A 79 4.54 -2.31 -11.34
N GLY A 80 3.47 -2.41 -12.13
CA GLY A 80 2.39 -1.44 -12.06
C GLY A 80 1.60 -1.61 -10.78
N VAL A 81 1.15 -0.50 -10.21
CA VAL A 81 0.17 -0.51 -9.12
C VAL A 81 -1.19 -0.26 -9.73
N ARG A 82 -2.09 -1.23 -9.63
CA ARG A 82 -3.43 -1.11 -10.21
C ARG A 82 -4.36 -0.30 -9.34
N SER A 83 -4.31 -0.54 -8.04
CA SER A 83 -5.22 0.14 -7.13
C SER A 83 -4.69 0.20 -5.71
N VAL A 84 -5.18 1.19 -4.98
CA VAL A 84 -5.01 1.36 -3.54
C VAL A 84 -6.41 1.44 -2.94
N THR A 85 -6.73 0.57 -2.00
CA THR A 85 -8.03 0.53 -1.34
C THR A 85 -7.86 0.71 0.16
N VAL A 86 -8.62 1.62 0.74
CA VAL A 86 -8.67 1.83 2.19
C VAL A 86 -10.10 1.59 2.63
N THR A 87 -10.29 0.64 3.54
CA THR A 87 -11.62 0.38 4.10
C THR A 87 -11.85 1.20 5.36
N ARG A 88 -13.11 1.36 5.72
CA ARG A 88 -13.49 2.15 6.91
C ARG A 88 -12.88 1.58 8.20
N ASN A 89 -12.73 0.26 8.29
CA ASN A 89 -12.11 -0.37 9.46
C ASN A 89 -10.59 -0.22 9.52
N GLY A 90 -9.98 0.45 8.54
CA GLY A 90 -8.55 0.73 8.55
C GLY A 90 -7.68 -0.30 7.84
N THR A 91 -8.26 -1.16 6.99
CA THR A 91 -7.48 -2.10 6.18
C THR A 91 -7.05 -1.44 4.88
N LEU A 92 -5.75 -1.53 4.58
CA LEU A 92 -5.16 -1.10 3.31
C LEU A 92 -4.94 -2.32 2.42
N THR A 93 -5.34 -2.20 1.16
CA THR A 93 -5.05 -3.21 0.14
C THR A 93 -4.40 -2.56 -1.08
N LEU A 94 -3.30 -3.15 -1.54
CA LEU A 94 -2.61 -2.76 -2.77
C LEU A 94 -2.71 -3.90 -3.77
N ALA A 95 -3.09 -3.59 -4.99
CA ALA A 95 -3.13 -4.56 -6.08
C ALA A 95 -2.10 -4.19 -7.15
N PHE A 96 -1.35 -5.19 -7.61
CA PHE A 96 -0.26 -4.99 -8.57
C PHE A 96 -0.57 -5.64 -9.92
N SER A 97 0.19 -5.23 -10.95
CA SER A 97 -0.06 -5.62 -12.33
C SER A 97 0.16 -7.10 -12.63
N ASP A 98 0.94 -7.80 -11.82
CA ASP A 98 1.19 -9.24 -11.97
C ASP A 98 0.16 -10.13 -11.27
N GLY A 99 -0.87 -9.53 -10.65
CA GLY A 99 -1.87 -10.24 -9.87
C GLY A 99 -1.53 -10.41 -8.40
N SER A 100 -0.34 -9.98 -7.97
CA SER A 100 0.01 -9.97 -6.54
C SER A 100 -0.71 -8.85 -5.81
N SER A 101 -0.81 -8.97 -4.49
CA SER A 101 -1.46 -7.97 -3.64
C SER A 101 -0.85 -7.94 -2.25
N ILE A 102 -1.05 -6.82 -1.56
CA ILE A 102 -0.68 -6.64 -0.15
C ILE A 102 -1.94 -6.22 0.61
N SER A 103 -2.14 -6.81 1.79
CA SER A 103 -3.21 -6.43 2.70
C SER A 103 -2.62 -6.15 4.08
N ALA A 104 -2.88 -4.95 4.60
CA ALA A 104 -2.39 -4.48 5.89
C ALA A 104 -3.58 -4.04 6.75
N SER A 105 -3.77 -4.71 7.88
CA SER A 105 -4.81 -4.37 8.85
C SER A 105 -4.29 -3.36 9.86
N PRO A 106 -5.18 -2.58 10.53
CA PRO A 106 -4.74 -1.69 11.61
C PRO A 106 -4.21 -2.51 12.78
N ASP A 107 -3.13 -2.02 13.40
CA ASP A 107 -2.59 -2.59 14.63
C ASP A 107 -3.15 -1.81 15.81
N VAL A 108 -3.65 -2.51 16.84
CA VAL A 108 -4.26 -1.88 18.00
C VAL A 108 -3.26 -1.11 18.87
N ARG A 109 -1.98 -1.26 18.64
CA ARG A 109 -0.92 -0.70 19.48
C ARG A 109 -0.16 0.45 18.83
N ARG A 110 -0.29 0.64 17.50
CA ARG A 110 0.49 1.66 16.76
C ARG A 110 -0.09 1.90 15.38
N SER A 111 0.34 2.98 14.75
CA SER A 111 0.09 3.19 13.33
C SER A 111 0.75 2.08 12.53
N SER A 112 -0.06 1.32 11.77
CA SER A 112 0.40 0.14 11.05
C SER A 112 0.76 0.44 9.60
N TRP A 113 0.20 1.48 9.02
CA TRP A 113 0.50 1.91 7.66
C TRP A 113 0.10 3.37 7.47
N ASP A 114 0.68 4.00 6.49
CA ASP A 114 0.21 5.29 5.98
C ASP A 114 0.40 5.36 4.46
N VAL A 115 -0.44 6.17 3.83
CA VAL A 115 -0.41 6.41 2.38
C VAL A 115 -0.47 7.91 2.17
N GLN A 116 0.45 8.43 1.38
CA GLN A 116 0.48 9.83 0.99
C GLN A 116 0.61 9.93 -0.53
N GLY A 117 -0.15 10.82 -1.14
CA GLY A 117 -0.11 11.08 -2.57
C GLY A 117 0.44 12.46 -2.89
N GLY A 118 1.07 12.58 -4.05
CA GLY A 118 1.55 13.83 -4.61
C GLY A 118 1.05 14.05 -6.04
N GLY A 119 1.11 15.28 -6.54
CA GLY A 119 0.55 15.60 -7.84
C GLY A 119 -0.97 15.53 -7.82
N ILE A 120 -1.58 14.86 -8.79
CA ILE A 120 -3.04 14.70 -8.82
C ILE A 120 -3.56 13.80 -7.70
N LEU A 121 -2.68 13.08 -7.02
CA LEU A 121 -3.03 12.26 -5.87
C LEU A 121 -2.87 13.00 -4.54
N GLU A 122 -2.69 14.30 -4.56
CA GLU A 122 -2.37 15.10 -3.37
C GLU A 122 -3.41 14.96 -2.25
N GLY A 123 -4.67 14.67 -2.58
CA GLY A 123 -5.71 14.43 -1.59
C GLY A 123 -5.67 13.03 -0.95
N MET A 124 -4.79 12.16 -1.39
CA MET A 124 -4.66 10.81 -0.87
C MET A 124 -3.71 10.80 0.33
N ALA A 125 -4.27 10.88 1.53
CA ALA A 125 -3.50 10.85 2.77
C ALA A 125 -4.30 10.09 3.84
N TYR A 126 -3.80 8.92 4.22
CA TYR A 126 -4.47 8.05 5.19
C TYR A 126 -3.46 7.40 6.11
N ALA A 127 -3.90 7.07 7.31
CA ALA A 127 -3.11 6.33 8.28
C ALA A 127 -3.95 5.23 8.93
N GLY A 128 -3.39 4.04 9.03
CA GLY A 128 -3.99 2.92 9.75
C GLY A 128 -3.64 3.00 11.23
N GLU A 129 -4.30 3.87 11.95
CA GLU A 129 -4.08 4.07 13.37
C GLU A 129 -5.18 3.42 14.21
N PRO A 130 -4.84 2.82 15.37
CA PRO A 130 -5.83 2.17 16.20
C PRO A 130 -6.80 3.20 16.78
N GLY A 131 -8.10 2.85 16.78
CA GLY A 131 -9.14 3.68 17.39
C GLY A 131 -9.53 4.92 16.62
N ILE A 132 -9.02 5.13 15.41
CA ILE A 132 -9.37 6.28 14.55
C ILE A 132 -10.29 5.84 13.43
N GLU A 133 -11.38 6.56 13.27
CA GLU A 133 -12.28 6.41 12.14
C GLU A 133 -11.74 7.20 10.95
N LEU A 134 -11.64 6.57 9.79
CA LEU A 134 -10.94 7.15 8.63
C LEU A 134 -11.78 8.13 7.82
N TRP A 135 -13.13 8.11 7.90
CA TRP A 135 -13.98 9.08 7.22
C TRP A 135 -15.24 9.56 7.94
#